data_1e3b087e0753efc186e5d995917d1d29
#
_entry.id   1e3b087e0753efc186e5d995917d1d29
#
_cell.length_a   1.000
_cell.length_b   1.000
_cell.length_c   1.000
_cell.angle_alpha   90.00
_cell.angle_beta   90.00
_cell.angle_gamma   90.00
#
_symmetry.space_group_name_H-M   'P 1'
#
loop_
_entity.id
_entity.type
_entity.pdbx_description
1 polymer ?
#
loop_
_entity_poly.entity_id
_entity_poly.type
_entity_poly.pdbx_seq_one_letter_code
_entity_poly.pdbx_strand_id
1 'polypeptide(L)'
;MIPHAIVTGASRGVGLSVTRLLLDRGYRVFAHYRTAPADLQHSRLTWWQADFLVLLDDAAPGVDKLDALVHCAGIASVGRGQSREVAAQHMAVNYLAPVELTQRFLPALRAARGMVVYLNSGAGRQAAAGWSAYSASKHAARGWCDALRAEEPEIRVTSVFPGRIATDMQRAIRAQEGLPYIPDEYLDPNTVARVVGDALETPRDASLTDVVVRPALPPLL
;
A
#
# COMPACT_ATOMS: atom_id res chain seq x y z
N MET A 1 20.18 15.58 5.47
CA MET A 1 18.78 15.78 5.95
C MET A 1 18.17 14.44 6.22
N ILE A 2 17.30 14.32 7.24
CA ILE A 2 16.56 13.07 7.52
C ILE A 2 15.43 12.97 6.50
N PRO A 3 15.32 11.89 5.72
CA PRO A 3 14.23 11.72 4.77
C PRO A 3 12.90 11.47 5.49
N HIS A 4 11.81 11.95 4.92
CA HIS A 4 10.46 11.81 5.47
C HIS A 4 9.66 10.80 4.66
N ALA A 5 8.93 9.93 5.35
CA ALA A 5 8.02 8.98 4.73
C ALA A 5 6.64 9.01 5.39
N ILE A 6 5.61 8.84 4.59
CA ILE A 6 4.25 8.53 5.04
C ILE A 6 3.93 7.10 4.62
N VAL A 7 3.45 6.28 5.56
CA VAL A 7 3.02 4.90 5.30
C VAL A 7 1.58 4.74 5.73
N THR A 8 0.69 4.43 4.80
CA THR A 8 -0.71 4.14 5.13
C THR A 8 -0.91 2.67 5.49
N GLY A 9 -1.88 2.37 6.37
CA GLY A 9 -2.14 1.00 6.83
C GLY A 9 -0.97 0.39 7.60
N ALA A 10 -0.26 1.21 8.39
CA ALA A 10 1.00 0.87 9.04
C ALA A 10 0.85 0.04 10.32
N SER A 11 -0.38 -0.17 10.83
CA SER A 11 -0.60 -0.86 12.12
C SER A 11 -0.35 -2.37 12.08
N ARG A 12 -0.30 -3.00 10.90
CA ARG A 12 -0.08 -4.45 10.74
C ARG A 12 0.40 -4.83 9.34
N GLY A 13 0.74 -6.10 9.16
CA GLY A 13 1.08 -6.68 7.86
C GLY A 13 2.21 -5.94 7.15
N VAL A 14 2.09 -5.76 5.84
CA VAL A 14 3.12 -5.13 5.01
C VAL A 14 3.40 -3.69 5.43
N GLY A 15 2.36 -2.91 5.75
CA GLY A 15 2.53 -1.52 6.17
C GLY A 15 3.38 -1.39 7.45
N LEU A 16 3.21 -2.29 8.42
CA LEU A 16 4.04 -2.34 9.63
C LEU A 16 5.49 -2.74 9.29
N SER A 17 5.67 -3.73 8.42
CA SER A 17 7.00 -4.15 7.98
C SER A 17 7.74 -3.04 7.22
N VAL A 18 7.04 -2.30 6.34
CA VAL A 18 7.59 -1.12 5.65
C VAL A 18 7.95 -0.02 6.66
N THR A 19 7.09 0.24 7.64
CA THR A 19 7.35 1.25 8.68
C THR A 19 8.64 0.93 9.44
N ARG A 20 8.82 -0.32 9.90
CA ARG A 20 10.05 -0.77 10.57
C ARG A 20 11.27 -0.61 9.68
N LEU A 21 11.20 -1.10 8.45
CA LEU A 21 12.30 -1.01 7.48
C LEU A 21 12.73 0.45 7.23
N LEU A 22 11.78 1.38 7.07
CA LEU A 22 12.11 2.78 6.83
C LEU A 22 12.70 3.46 8.06
N LEU A 23 12.24 3.13 9.28
CA LEU A 23 12.87 3.59 10.52
C LEU A 23 14.32 3.10 10.65
N ASP A 24 14.58 1.82 10.33
CA ASP A 24 15.92 1.23 10.33
C ASP A 24 16.82 1.90 9.28
N ARG A 25 16.26 2.32 8.14
CA ARG A 25 16.95 3.10 7.10
C ARG A 25 17.08 4.60 7.39
N GLY A 26 16.70 5.03 8.57
CA GLY A 26 16.92 6.41 9.03
C GLY A 26 15.82 7.40 8.68
N TYR A 27 14.70 6.99 8.10
CA TYR A 27 13.57 7.86 7.82
C TYR A 27 12.88 8.35 9.09
N ARG A 28 12.30 9.56 9.04
CA ARG A 28 11.20 9.95 9.89
C ARG A 28 9.91 9.43 9.25
N VAL A 29 9.14 8.62 9.98
CA VAL A 29 7.96 7.95 9.46
C VAL A 29 6.69 8.47 10.13
N PHE A 30 5.74 8.91 9.32
CA PHE A 30 4.37 9.21 9.71
C PHE A 30 3.51 8.00 9.34
N ALA A 31 3.14 7.22 10.34
CA ALA A 31 2.50 5.93 10.19
C ALA A 31 0.98 6.02 10.45
N HIS A 32 0.18 5.69 9.43
CA HIS A 32 -1.27 5.73 9.52
C HIS A 32 -1.85 4.44 10.08
N TYR A 33 -2.84 4.60 10.96
CA TYR A 33 -3.71 3.52 11.41
C TYR A 33 -5.20 3.93 11.38
N ARG A 34 -6.11 2.95 11.34
CA ARG A 34 -7.56 3.20 11.39
C ARG A 34 -8.10 3.10 12.82
N THR A 35 -7.88 1.99 13.49
CA THR A 35 -8.50 1.68 14.80
C THR A 35 -7.52 1.84 15.95
N ALA A 36 -6.33 1.25 15.84
CA ALA A 36 -5.28 1.32 16.85
C ALA A 36 -3.90 1.24 16.17
N PRO A 37 -2.88 1.95 16.69
CA PRO A 37 -1.52 1.80 16.23
C PRO A 37 -0.95 0.43 16.61
N ALA A 38 0.14 0.02 15.97
CA ALA A 38 0.92 -1.12 16.43
C ALA A 38 1.70 -0.76 17.71
N ASP A 39 2.04 -1.78 18.51
CA ASP A 39 2.99 -1.62 19.60
C ASP A 39 4.42 -1.48 19.03
N LEU A 40 4.70 -0.29 18.54
CA LEU A 40 6.00 0.12 18.00
C LEU A 40 6.28 1.55 18.45
N GLN A 41 7.40 1.73 19.16
CA GLN A 41 7.86 3.01 19.63
C GLN A 41 9.24 3.32 19.01
N HIS A 42 9.40 4.51 18.49
CA HIS A 42 10.67 4.99 17.94
C HIS A 42 10.70 6.52 17.91
N SER A 43 11.85 7.14 18.17
CA SER A 43 11.99 8.60 18.21
C SER A 43 11.68 9.32 16.90
N ARG A 44 11.75 8.62 15.77
CA ARG A 44 11.41 9.14 14.44
C ARG A 44 10.06 8.64 13.92
N LEU A 45 9.21 8.02 14.77
CA LEU A 45 7.89 7.54 14.42
C LEU A 45 6.82 8.47 14.98
N THR A 46 5.87 8.85 14.15
CA THR A 46 4.66 9.56 14.54
C THR A 46 3.45 8.81 14.00
N TRP A 47 2.55 8.40 14.89
CA TRP A 47 1.30 7.77 14.51
C TRP A 47 0.23 8.83 14.23
N TRP A 48 -0.61 8.60 13.22
CA TRP A 48 -1.79 9.41 12.93
C TRP A 48 -2.97 8.52 12.53
N GLN A 49 -4.19 8.97 12.86
CA GLN A 49 -5.40 8.19 12.68
C GLN A 49 -6.29 8.79 11.60
N ALA A 50 -6.83 7.95 10.72
CA ALA A 50 -7.91 8.29 9.80
C ALA A 50 -8.72 7.04 9.42
N ASP A 51 -9.99 7.23 9.05
CA ASP A 51 -10.78 6.18 8.39
C ASP A 51 -11.00 6.54 6.93
N PHE A 52 -10.41 5.78 6.03
CA PHE A 52 -10.48 6.00 4.58
C PHE A 52 -11.84 5.63 3.95
N LEU A 53 -12.83 5.27 4.75
CA LEU A 53 -14.23 5.18 4.32
C LEU A 53 -14.94 6.53 4.33
N VAL A 54 -14.37 7.52 5.01
CA VAL A 54 -14.86 8.91 5.05
C VAL A 54 -13.84 9.84 4.40
N LEU A 55 -14.27 11.07 4.10
CA LEU A 55 -13.36 12.10 3.57
C LEU A 55 -12.19 12.32 4.54
N LEU A 56 -11.00 12.47 3.98
CA LEU A 56 -9.81 12.81 4.75
C LEU A 56 -9.95 14.24 5.27
N ASP A 57 -10.08 14.35 6.57
CA ASP A 57 -10.03 15.62 7.29
C ASP A 57 -8.57 16.05 7.53
N ASP A 58 -8.37 17.06 8.39
CA ASP A 58 -7.04 17.62 8.69
C ASP A 58 -6.12 16.71 9.53
N ALA A 59 -6.50 15.44 9.74
CA ALA A 59 -5.72 14.49 10.56
C ALA A 59 -4.37 14.07 9.92
N ALA A 60 -4.21 14.26 8.61
CA ALA A 60 -2.96 13.91 7.94
C ALA A 60 -1.83 14.88 8.33
N PRO A 61 -0.59 14.37 8.56
CA PRO A 61 0.52 15.18 9.05
C PRO A 61 0.92 16.28 8.07
N GLY A 62 1.24 17.48 8.60
CA GLY A 62 1.86 18.55 7.81
C GLY A 62 3.34 18.23 7.55
N VAL A 63 3.74 18.18 6.29
CA VAL A 63 5.14 17.98 5.87
C VAL A 63 5.45 18.87 4.66
N ASP A 64 6.57 19.61 4.72
CA ASP A 64 7.00 20.48 3.62
C ASP A 64 7.78 19.72 2.53
N LYS A 65 8.42 18.61 2.90
CA LYS A 65 9.15 17.72 2.00
C LYS A 65 8.82 16.27 2.31
N LEU A 66 8.48 15.49 1.30
CA LEU A 66 8.11 14.09 1.42
C LEU A 66 8.89 13.23 0.43
N ASP A 67 9.83 12.44 0.93
CA ASP A 67 10.68 11.59 0.11
C ASP A 67 9.97 10.30 -0.32
N ALA A 68 9.05 9.79 0.51
CA ALA A 68 8.28 8.59 0.20
C ALA A 68 6.83 8.67 0.70
N LEU A 69 5.87 8.38 -0.18
CA LEU A 69 4.47 8.12 0.14
C LEU A 69 4.15 6.67 -0.20
N VAL A 70 3.97 5.83 0.81
CA VAL A 70 3.73 4.39 0.62
C VAL A 70 2.29 4.03 0.98
N HIS A 71 1.50 3.73 -0.03
CA HIS A 71 0.11 3.31 0.12
C HIS A 71 0.01 1.80 0.38
N CYS A 72 -0.04 1.41 1.66
CA CYS A 72 -0.24 0.03 2.10
C CYS A 72 -1.65 -0.23 2.65
N ALA A 73 -2.43 0.82 2.94
CA ALA A 73 -3.81 0.65 3.37
C ALA A 73 -4.63 -0.01 2.27
N GLY A 74 -5.50 -0.93 2.65
CA GLY A 74 -6.38 -1.59 1.73
C GLY A 74 -7.34 -2.54 2.44
N ILE A 75 -8.44 -2.84 1.77
CA ILE A 75 -9.41 -3.87 2.17
C ILE A 75 -9.58 -4.87 1.04
N ALA A 76 -9.90 -6.09 1.41
CA ALA A 76 -10.25 -7.15 0.46
C ALA A 76 -11.38 -8.01 1.03
N SER A 77 -12.31 -8.37 0.19
CA SER A 77 -13.32 -9.38 0.46
C SER A 77 -13.57 -10.20 -0.80
N VAL A 78 -13.96 -11.45 -0.62
CA VAL A 78 -14.26 -12.37 -1.72
C VAL A 78 -15.70 -12.88 -1.59
N GLY A 79 -16.31 -13.21 -2.72
CA GLY A 79 -17.67 -13.71 -2.81
C GLY A 79 -18.29 -13.38 -4.16
N ARG A 80 -19.26 -14.19 -4.57
CA ARG A 80 -20.05 -13.92 -5.78
C ARG A 80 -21.17 -12.94 -5.47
N GLY A 81 -21.59 -12.12 -6.44
CA GLY A 81 -22.70 -11.21 -6.28
C GLY A 81 -22.47 -10.10 -5.24
N GLN A 82 -21.24 -9.57 -5.16
CA GLN A 82 -20.91 -8.49 -4.24
C GLN A 82 -21.80 -7.28 -4.47
N SER A 83 -22.30 -6.68 -3.38
CA SER A 83 -23.22 -5.56 -3.44
C SER A 83 -22.53 -4.25 -3.87
N ARG A 84 -23.34 -3.24 -4.20
CA ARG A 84 -22.88 -1.88 -4.48
C ARG A 84 -22.08 -1.30 -3.31
N GLU A 85 -22.52 -1.53 -2.08
CA GLU A 85 -21.87 -1.02 -0.86
C GLU A 85 -20.47 -1.62 -0.71
N VAL A 86 -20.32 -2.92 -0.94
CA VAL A 86 -19.02 -3.59 -0.93
C VAL A 86 -18.10 -3.02 -2.00
N ALA A 87 -18.61 -2.81 -3.22
CA ALA A 87 -17.84 -2.20 -4.30
C ALA A 87 -17.42 -0.77 -3.96
N ALA A 88 -18.33 0.05 -3.41
CA ALA A 88 -18.06 1.42 -2.99
C ALA A 88 -16.99 1.48 -1.90
N GLN A 89 -17.03 0.61 -0.90
CA GLN A 89 -16.01 0.54 0.15
C GLN A 89 -14.63 0.20 -0.41
N HIS A 90 -14.55 -0.77 -1.34
CA HIS A 90 -13.28 -1.10 -2.00
C HIS A 90 -12.75 0.07 -2.82
N MET A 91 -13.60 0.78 -3.55
CA MET A 91 -13.19 1.97 -4.28
C MET A 91 -12.74 3.08 -3.34
N ALA A 92 -13.45 3.34 -2.25
CA ALA A 92 -13.07 4.36 -1.28
C ALA A 92 -11.67 4.13 -0.70
N VAL A 93 -11.43 2.94 -0.15
CA VAL A 93 -10.18 2.65 0.57
C VAL A 93 -9.01 2.34 -0.38
N ASN A 94 -9.25 1.56 -1.45
CA ASN A 94 -8.16 1.08 -2.30
C ASN A 94 -7.80 2.04 -3.44
N TYR A 95 -8.67 3.01 -3.76
CA TYR A 95 -8.45 3.93 -4.88
C TYR A 95 -8.61 5.40 -4.48
N LEU A 96 -9.78 5.82 -3.99
CA LEU A 96 -10.06 7.24 -3.76
C LEU A 96 -9.17 7.84 -2.66
N ALA A 97 -8.99 7.15 -1.54
CA ALA A 97 -8.12 7.62 -0.47
C ALA A 97 -6.64 7.76 -0.89
N PRO A 98 -6.02 6.80 -1.61
CA PRO A 98 -4.69 7.00 -2.21
C PRO A 98 -4.61 8.21 -3.15
N VAL A 99 -5.63 8.42 -4.00
CA VAL A 99 -5.69 9.59 -4.89
C VAL A 99 -5.70 10.87 -4.07
N GLU A 100 -6.63 11.00 -3.13
CA GLU A 100 -6.81 12.19 -2.30
C GLU A 100 -5.56 12.50 -1.47
N LEU A 101 -4.97 11.49 -0.80
CA LEU A 101 -3.72 11.65 -0.05
C LEU A 101 -2.55 12.08 -0.94
N THR A 102 -2.42 11.48 -2.12
CA THR A 102 -1.34 11.86 -3.04
C THR A 102 -1.51 13.30 -3.50
N GLN A 103 -2.71 13.72 -3.87
CA GLN A 103 -2.99 15.12 -4.25
C GLN A 103 -2.65 16.09 -3.11
N ARG A 104 -3.02 15.77 -1.88
CA ARG A 104 -2.69 16.57 -0.70
C ARG A 104 -1.18 16.73 -0.50
N PHE A 105 -0.41 15.65 -0.68
CA PHE A 105 1.03 15.66 -0.49
C PHE A 105 1.85 15.99 -1.75
N LEU A 106 1.21 16.24 -2.88
CA LEU A 106 1.88 16.50 -4.15
C LEU A 106 2.90 17.66 -4.07
N PRO A 107 2.60 18.82 -3.41
CA PRO A 107 3.61 19.87 -3.24
C PRO A 107 4.84 19.40 -2.48
N ALA A 108 4.68 18.63 -1.39
CA ALA A 108 5.78 18.10 -0.60
C ALA A 108 6.59 17.03 -1.35
N LEU A 109 5.91 16.18 -2.13
CA LEU A 109 6.55 15.19 -3.00
C LEU A 109 7.39 15.89 -4.10
N ARG A 110 6.85 16.92 -4.75
CA ARG A 110 7.60 17.73 -5.72
C ARG A 110 8.82 18.40 -5.09
N ALA A 111 8.66 19.00 -3.89
CA ALA A 111 9.76 19.66 -3.19
C ALA A 111 10.92 18.73 -2.81
N ALA A 112 10.65 17.44 -2.61
CA ALA A 112 11.65 16.42 -2.32
C ALA A 112 12.11 15.65 -3.59
N ARG A 113 11.44 15.81 -4.73
CA ARG A 113 11.51 14.88 -5.86
C ARG A 113 11.26 13.45 -5.39
N GLY A 114 10.22 13.29 -4.58
CA GLY A 114 9.93 12.08 -3.84
C GLY A 114 9.43 10.93 -4.70
N MET A 115 8.88 9.94 -4.03
CA MET A 115 8.37 8.74 -4.68
C MET A 115 7.05 8.29 -4.08
N VAL A 116 6.10 7.93 -4.92
CA VAL A 116 4.87 7.24 -4.54
C VAL A 116 5.04 5.74 -4.78
N VAL A 117 4.83 4.93 -3.76
CA VAL A 117 4.77 3.47 -3.90
C VAL A 117 3.36 3.00 -3.54
N TYR A 118 2.70 2.37 -4.48
CA TYR A 118 1.37 1.81 -4.27
C TYR A 118 1.44 0.28 -4.15
N LEU A 119 1.04 -0.25 -2.99
CA LEU A 119 0.88 -1.68 -2.79
C LEU A 119 -0.40 -2.17 -3.48
N ASN A 120 -0.25 -2.57 -4.72
CA ASN A 120 -1.31 -3.13 -5.54
C ASN A 120 -1.53 -4.62 -5.20
N SER A 121 -1.89 -5.42 -6.15
CA SER A 121 -2.13 -6.87 -6.06
C SER A 121 -2.05 -7.51 -7.44
N GLY A 122 -1.81 -8.81 -7.50
CA GLY A 122 -2.06 -9.58 -8.71
C GLY A 122 -3.48 -9.41 -9.26
N ALA A 123 -4.46 -9.16 -8.39
CA ALA A 123 -5.84 -8.87 -8.75
C ALA A 123 -6.03 -7.54 -9.50
N GLY A 124 -5.08 -6.61 -9.44
CA GLY A 124 -5.04 -5.39 -10.26
C GLY A 124 -4.44 -5.58 -11.66
N ARG A 125 -4.03 -6.80 -11.98
CA ARG A 125 -3.53 -7.19 -13.30
C ARG A 125 -4.44 -8.24 -13.98
N GLN A 126 -4.99 -9.14 -13.18
CA GLN A 126 -5.87 -10.20 -13.65
C GLN A 126 -6.95 -10.45 -12.60
N ALA A 127 -8.20 -10.27 -13.01
CA ALA A 127 -9.34 -10.54 -12.16
C ALA A 127 -9.60 -12.05 -12.04
N ALA A 128 -10.20 -12.45 -10.91
CA ALA A 128 -10.63 -13.82 -10.67
C ALA A 128 -12.11 -13.85 -10.24
N ALA A 129 -12.76 -14.98 -10.41
CA ALA A 129 -14.13 -15.19 -9.97
C ALA A 129 -14.25 -14.96 -8.45
N GLY A 130 -15.27 -14.24 -8.01
CA GLY A 130 -15.48 -13.88 -6.62
C GLY A 130 -14.67 -12.67 -6.11
N TRP A 131 -13.84 -12.04 -6.94
CA TRP A 131 -12.97 -10.92 -6.56
C TRP A 131 -13.35 -9.59 -7.22
N SER A 132 -14.60 -9.46 -7.72
CA SER A 132 -14.98 -8.35 -8.62
C SER A 132 -14.71 -6.98 -8.03
N ALA A 133 -15.18 -6.66 -6.82
CA ALA A 133 -15.00 -5.36 -6.20
C ALA A 133 -13.53 -5.04 -5.89
N TYR A 134 -12.81 -6.02 -5.34
CA TYR A 134 -11.38 -5.87 -5.06
C TYR A 134 -10.58 -5.67 -6.35
N SER A 135 -10.78 -6.54 -7.35
CA SER A 135 -10.08 -6.44 -8.63
C SER A 135 -10.35 -5.11 -9.33
N ALA A 136 -11.63 -4.67 -9.38
CA ALA A 136 -12.00 -3.39 -9.97
C ALA A 136 -11.25 -2.22 -9.29
N SER A 137 -11.22 -2.18 -7.95
CA SER A 137 -10.51 -1.12 -7.20
C SER A 137 -9.00 -1.13 -7.45
N LYS A 138 -8.39 -2.32 -7.56
CA LYS A 138 -6.95 -2.45 -7.82
C LYS A 138 -6.57 -2.15 -9.28
N HIS A 139 -7.46 -2.42 -10.25
CA HIS A 139 -7.30 -1.96 -11.65
C HIS A 139 -7.44 -0.43 -11.75
N ALA A 140 -8.42 0.17 -11.07
CA ALA A 140 -8.57 1.63 -11.01
C ALA A 140 -7.31 2.29 -10.47
N ALA A 141 -6.76 1.78 -9.35
CA ALA A 141 -5.52 2.29 -8.77
C ALA A 141 -4.30 2.10 -9.71
N ARG A 142 -4.25 1.02 -10.49
CA ARG A 142 -3.20 0.83 -11.49
C ARG A 142 -3.26 1.91 -12.56
N GLY A 143 -4.44 2.11 -13.19
CA GLY A 143 -4.62 3.14 -14.21
C GLY A 143 -4.29 4.54 -13.68
N TRP A 144 -4.65 4.83 -12.44
CA TRP A 144 -4.27 6.08 -11.78
C TRP A 144 -2.75 6.22 -11.58
N CYS A 145 -2.06 5.19 -11.13
CA CYS A 145 -0.60 5.22 -10.99
C CYS A 145 0.10 5.47 -12.35
N ASP A 146 -0.45 4.88 -13.42
CA ASP A 146 0.08 5.07 -14.78
C ASP A 146 -0.12 6.53 -15.26
N ALA A 147 -1.29 7.13 -14.99
CA ALA A 147 -1.58 8.52 -15.28
C ALA A 147 -0.70 9.47 -14.45
N LEU A 148 -0.63 9.25 -13.14
CA LEU A 148 0.20 10.06 -12.23
C LEU A 148 1.67 10.09 -12.65
N ARG A 149 2.20 8.95 -13.13
CA ARG A 149 3.58 8.86 -13.63
C ARG A 149 3.81 9.73 -14.85
N ALA A 150 2.82 9.85 -15.71
CA ALA A 150 2.89 10.70 -16.89
C ALA A 150 2.68 12.19 -16.57
N GLU A 151 1.83 12.49 -15.60
CA GLU A 151 1.52 13.86 -15.16
C GLU A 151 2.64 14.48 -14.32
N GLU A 152 3.39 13.66 -13.55
CA GLU A 152 4.40 14.10 -12.58
C GLU A 152 5.79 13.53 -12.88
N PRO A 153 6.47 13.99 -13.94
CA PRO A 153 7.74 13.39 -14.39
C PRO A 153 8.89 13.52 -13.38
N GLU A 154 8.81 14.44 -12.42
CA GLU A 154 9.81 14.59 -11.35
C GLU A 154 9.57 13.66 -10.14
N ILE A 155 8.37 13.10 -10.03
CA ILE A 155 7.98 12.16 -8.96
C ILE A 155 8.01 10.75 -9.52
N ARG A 156 8.75 9.86 -8.88
CA ARG A 156 8.72 8.44 -9.25
C ARG A 156 7.46 7.79 -8.71
N VAL A 157 6.83 6.92 -9.50
CA VAL A 157 5.62 6.19 -9.10
C VAL A 157 5.82 4.70 -9.38
N THR A 158 5.78 3.88 -8.34
CA THR A 158 5.92 2.42 -8.45
C THR A 158 4.66 1.71 -7.98
N SER A 159 4.15 0.80 -8.80
CA SER A 159 3.12 -0.16 -8.41
C SER A 159 3.76 -1.50 -8.08
N VAL A 160 3.58 -1.99 -6.86
CA VAL A 160 4.03 -3.32 -6.44
C VAL A 160 2.84 -4.28 -6.49
N PHE A 161 2.97 -5.40 -7.21
CA PHE A 161 1.93 -6.40 -7.43
C PHE A 161 2.30 -7.73 -6.75
N PRO A 162 2.13 -7.84 -5.43
CA PRO A 162 2.43 -9.09 -4.73
C PRO A 162 1.41 -10.18 -5.04
N GLY A 163 1.82 -11.42 -4.87
CA GLY A 163 0.93 -12.55 -4.68
C GLY A 163 0.28 -12.54 -3.31
N ARG A 164 -0.19 -13.70 -2.84
CA ARG A 164 -0.72 -13.84 -1.49
C ARG A 164 0.39 -13.61 -0.47
N ILE A 165 0.10 -12.86 0.59
CA ILE A 165 1.04 -12.48 1.65
C ILE A 165 0.53 -13.02 2.98
N ALA A 166 1.40 -13.53 3.83
CA ALA A 166 1.08 -14.08 5.15
C ALA A 166 0.64 -12.97 6.13
N THR A 167 -0.62 -12.57 6.06
CA THR A 167 -1.24 -11.48 6.84
C THR A 167 -2.61 -11.88 7.37
N ASP A 168 -3.15 -11.10 8.31
CA ASP A 168 -4.52 -11.27 8.80
C ASP A 168 -5.57 -11.09 7.68
N MET A 169 -5.31 -10.18 6.72
CA MET A 169 -6.17 -10.03 5.54
C MET A 169 -6.24 -11.35 4.76
N GLN A 170 -5.11 -12.00 4.53
CA GLN A 170 -5.07 -13.27 3.82
C GLN A 170 -5.75 -14.39 4.62
N ARG A 171 -5.62 -14.39 5.96
CA ARG A 171 -6.33 -15.33 6.83
C ARG A 171 -7.85 -15.15 6.71
N ALA A 172 -8.33 -13.90 6.74
CA ALA A 172 -9.74 -13.58 6.57
C ALA A 172 -10.28 -13.98 5.18
N ILE A 173 -9.49 -13.78 4.13
CA ILE A 173 -9.81 -14.20 2.76
C ILE A 173 -9.95 -15.73 2.69
N ARG A 174 -8.99 -16.48 3.25
CA ARG A 174 -9.06 -17.96 3.25
C ARG A 174 -10.30 -18.48 3.99
N ALA A 175 -10.65 -17.84 5.10
CA ALA A 175 -11.90 -18.17 5.81
C ALA A 175 -13.15 -17.94 4.93
N GLN A 176 -13.21 -16.84 4.16
CA GLN A 176 -14.30 -16.56 3.22
C GLN A 176 -14.31 -17.54 2.02
N GLU A 177 -13.15 -18.01 1.60
CA GLU A 177 -13.00 -19.04 0.55
C GLU A 177 -13.35 -20.45 1.06
N GLY A 178 -13.49 -20.66 2.37
CA GLY A 178 -13.68 -21.98 3.00
C GLY A 178 -12.44 -22.86 2.91
N LEU A 179 -11.24 -22.26 2.88
CA LEU A 179 -9.98 -22.96 2.64
C LEU A 179 -8.99 -22.72 3.80
N PRO A 180 -8.04 -23.65 4.06
CA PRO A 180 -7.06 -23.48 5.14
C PRO A 180 -6.13 -22.31 4.87
N TYR A 181 -5.67 -21.67 5.93
CA TYR A 181 -4.62 -20.66 5.88
C TYR A 181 -3.27 -21.31 6.20
N ILE A 182 -2.38 -21.37 5.23
CA ILE A 182 -1.05 -21.99 5.33
C ILE A 182 -0.02 -20.89 5.07
N PRO A 183 0.55 -20.26 6.14
CA PRO A 183 1.44 -19.08 6.00
C PRO A 183 2.66 -19.35 5.10
N ASP A 184 3.22 -20.55 5.17
CA ASP A 184 4.45 -20.93 4.45
C ASP A 184 4.27 -20.97 2.93
N GLU A 185 3.03 -20.99 2.44
CA GLU A 185 2.73 -20.90 1.01
C GLU A 185 2.67 -19.45 0.50
N TYR A 186 2.81 -18.47 1.39
CA TYR A 186 2.63 -17.06 1.06
C TYR A 186 3.93 -16.28 1.20
N LEU A 187 3.95 -15.10 0.60
CA LEU A 187 5.04 -14.14 0.80
C LEU A 187 5.08 -13.67 2.26
N ASP A 188 6.26 -13.62 2.84
CA ASP A 188 6.48 -12.92 4.10
C ASP A 188 6.26 -11.41 3.91
N PRO A 189 5.52 -10.70 4.81
CA PRO A 189 5.37 -9.25 4.75
C PRO A 189 6.69 -8.49 4.70
N ASN A 190 7.75 -8.99 5.36
CA ASN A 190 9.08 -8.36 5.35
C ASN A 190 9.76 -8.50 3.97
N THR A 191 9.49 -9.58 3.23
CA THR A 191 9.97 -9.71 1.85
C THR A 191 9.36 -8.65 0.95
N VAL A 192 8.05 -8.41 1.08
CA VAL A 192 7.37 -7.34 0.32
C VAL A 192 7.87 -5.96 0.76
N ALA A 193 8.12 -5.75 2.05
CA ALA A 193 8.69 -4.50 2.56
C ALA A 193 10.09 -4.23 2.00
N ARG A 194 10.96 -5.26 1.88
CA ARG A 194 12.27 -5.11 1.22
C ARG A 194 12.13 -4.66 -0.22
N VAL A 195 11.21 -5.26 -0.99
CA VAL A 195 10.95 -4.85 -2.38
C VAL A 195 10.52 -3.38 -2.46
N VAL A 196 9.67 -2.92 -1.54
CA VAL A 196 9.30 -1.49 -1.44
C VAL A 196 10.53 -0.63 -1.14
N GLY A 197 11.37 -1.05 -0.19
CA GLY A 197 12.58 -0.35 0.16
C GLY A 197 13.59 -0.27 -0.98
N ASP A 198 13.79 -1.36 -1.72
CA ASP A 198 14.69 -1.41 -2.89
C ASP A 198 14.18 -0.50 -4.02
N ALA A 199 12.85 -0.42 -4.20
CA ALA A 199 12.26 0.54 -5.13
C ALA A 199 12.56 2.00 -4.73
N LEU A 200 12.48 2.33 -3.45
CA LEU A 200 12.79 3.67 -2.93
C LEU A 200 14.27 4.03 -3.13
N GLU A 201 15.17 3.06 -2.99
CA GLU A 201 16.63 3.22 -3.10
C GLU A 201 17.17 3.12 -4.54
N THR A 202 16.33 2.76 -5.51
CA THR A 202 16.72 2.73 -6.92
C THR A 202 17.33 4.09 -7.32
N PRO A 203 18.49 4.13 -7.94
CA PRO A 203 19.13 5.38 -8.40
C PRO A 203 18.19 6.23 -9.26
N ARG A 204 18.37 7.55 -9.23
CA ARG A 204 17.42 8.49 -9.86
C ARG A 204 17.42 8.49 -11.39
N ASP A 205 18.38 7.87 -12.02
CA ASP A 205 18.43 7.64 -13.48
C ASP A 205 17.52 6.47 -13.91
N ALA A 206 16.92 5.74 -12.93
CA ALA A 206 16.00 4.63 -13.17
C ALA A 206 14.69 4.79 -12.37
N SER A 207 13.63 4.21 -12.88
CA SER A 207 12.34 4.08 -12.19
C SER A 207 11.80 2.67 -12.37
N LEU A 208 11.53 2.01 -11.23
CA LEU A 208 10.76 0.77 -11.24
C LEU A 208 9.29 1.13 -11.33
N THR A 209 8.66 0.87 -12.47
CA THR A 209 7.25 1.22 -12.70
C THR A 209 6.28 0.18 -12.13
N ASP A 210 6.45 -1.07 -12.55
CA ASP A 210 5.65 -2.22 -12.13
C ASP A 210 6.56 -3.33 -11.59
N VAL A 211 6.39 -3.70 -10.32
CA VAL A 211 7.16 -4.77 -9.68
C VAL A 211 6.24 -5.93 -9.30
N VAL A 212 6.43 -7.09 -9.91
CA VAL A 212 5.64 -8.29 -9.63
C VAL A 212 6.41 -9.20 -8.69
N VAL A 213 5.80 -9.53 -7.54
CA VAL A 213 6.40 -10.42 -6.53
C VAL A 213 5.49 -11.62 -6.31
N ARG A 214 6.03 -12.82 -6.46
CA ARG A 214 5.28 -14.06 -6.27
C ARG A 214 5.99 -14.97 -5.25
N PRO A 215 5.26 -15.84 -4.54
CA PRO A 215 5.90 -16.93 -3.83
C PRO A 215 6.79 -17.73 -4.79
N ALA A 216 7.98 -18.13 -4.32
CA ALA A 216 8.93 -18.89 -5.14
C ALA A 216 8.40 -20.29 -5.48
N LEU A 217 7.62 -20.88 -4.57
CA LEU A 217 6.91 -22.14 -4.78
C LEU A 217 5.41 -21.81 -4.95
N PRO A 218 4.75 -22.35 -5.99
CA PRO A 218 3.30 -22.23 -6.08
C PRO A 218 2.67 -22.99 -4.89
N PRO A 219 1.48 -22.59 -4.41
CA PRO A 219 0.76 -23.34 -3.40
C PRO A 219 0.55 -24.77 -3.91
N LEU A 220 0.78 -25.74 -3.06
CA LEU A 220 0.41 -27.13 -3.34
C LEU A 220 -1.11 -27.15 -3.54
N LEU A 221 -1.55 -27.64 -4.69
CA LEU A 221 -2.95 -27.75 -5.10
C LEU A 221 -3.74 -28.68 -4.16
#